data_0e419ef19ca8a73ebe678fd7d9fdb433
#
_entry.id   0e419ef19ca8a73ebe678fd7d9fdb433
#
_cell.length_a   1.000
_cell.length_b   1.000
_cell.length_c   1.000
_cell.angle_alpha   90.00
_cell.angle_beta   90.00
_cell.angle_gamma   90.00
#
_symmetry.space_group_name_H-M   'P 1'
#
loop_
_entity.id
_entity.type
_entity.pdbx_description
1 polymer ?
#
loop_
_entity_poly.entity_id
_entity_poly.type
_entity_poly.pdbx_seq_one_letter_code
_entity_poly.pdbx_strand_id
1 'polypeptide(L)'
;MAIKLKKKEPSKPSAEEIRESNRRRGKRSRNKGASFERTTAKKFKARFGVDLVRTPQSGGFAKNAVKADDFRGDIVSADNTIDLTLHVECKNAKSWSLPAWLKQSESDCPAGKKPCVIMHKDGTSTDYIVMKLEDFFDLCDASKVIVHKEGK
;
A
#
# COMPACT_ATOMS: atom_id res chain seq x y z
N MET A 1 45.69 30.78 -29.37
CA MET A 1 45.21 31.11 -28.01
C MET A 1 43.84 30.40 -27.81
N ALA A 2 43.79 29.44 -26.91
CA ALA A 2 42.51 28.71 -26.62
C ALA A 2 41.80 29.44 -25.49
N ILE A 3 40.58 29.92 -25.74
CA ILE A 3 39.73 30.56 -24.73
C ILE A 3 39.12 29.47 -23.86
N LYS A 4 39.58 29.34 -22.61
CA LYS A 4 38.98 28.48 -21.59
C LYS A 4 37.67 29.13 -21.14
N LEU A 5 36.54 28.62 -21.61
CA LEU A 5 35.22 28.98 -21.06
C LEU A 5 35.15 28.48 -19.59
N LYS A 6 35.05 29.41 -18.64
CA LYS A 6 34.78 29.08 -17.22
C LYS A 6 33.40 28.47 -17.15
N LYS A 7 33.31 27.19 -16.75
CA LYS A 7 32.02 26.54 -16.35
C LYS A 7 31.44 27.35 -15.18
N LYS A 8 30.27 27.96 -15.40
CA LYS A 8 29.52 28.64 -14.33
C LYS A 8 29.13 27.61 -13.28
N GLU A 9 29.56 27.79 -12.05
CA GLU A 9 29.13 26.93 -10.95
C GLU A 9 27.60 26.99 -10.79
N PRO A 10 26.89 25.86 -10.58
CA PRO A 10 25.46 25.86 -10.39
C PRO A 10 25.11 26.67 -9.14
N SER A 11 24.31 27.71 -9.28
CA SER A 11 23.80 28.49 -8.17
C SER A 11 22.92 27.61 -7.24
N LYS A 12 23.02 27.81 -5.91
CA LYS A 12 22.15 27.11 -4.96
C LYS A 12 20.68 27.47 -5.27
N PRO A 13 19.75 26.48 -5.25
CA PRO A 13 18.36 26.73 -5.54
C PRO A 13 17.74 27.69 -4.53
N SER A 14 16.85 28.58 -4.98
CA SER A 14 16.11 29.49 -4.13
C SER A 14 15.15 28.74 -3.19
N ALA A 15 14.68 29.39 -2.15
CA ALA A 15 13.68 28.83 -1.23
C ALA A 15 12.38 28.46 -1.96
N GLU A 16 12.01 29.22 -2.98
CA GLU A 16 10.83 28.97 -3.81
C GLU A 16 11.00 27.73 -4.69
N GLU A 17 12.14 27.57 -5.35
CA GLU A 17 12.47 26.39 -6.15
C GLU A 17 12.48 25.11 -5.29
N ILE A 18 12.99 25.21 -4.05
CA ILE A 18 12.97 24.10 -3.08
C ILE A 18 11.52 23.75 -2.71
N ARG A 19 10.67 24.73 -2.42
CA ARG A 19 9.24 24.52 -2.09
C ARG A 19 8.50 23.86 -3.25
N GLU A 20 8.69 24.36 -4.46
CA GLU A 20 8.04 23.82 -5.65
C GLU A 20 8.52 22.37 -5.94
N SER A 21 9.81 22.12 -5.83
CA SER A 21 10.37 20.77 -5.95
C SER A 21 9.77 19.80 -4.92
N ASN A 22 9.64 20.21 -3.66
CA ASN A 22 9.02 19.43 -2.61
C ASN A 22 7.54 19.15 -2.87
N ARG A 23 6.79 20.16 -3.37
CA ARG A 23 5.38 20.02 -3.78
C ARG A 23 5.22 18.98 -4.90
N ARG A 24 6.04 19.08 -5.94
CA ARG A 24 6.04 18.13 -7.07
C ARG A 24 6.41 16.71 -6.62
N ARG A 25 7.40 16.57 -5.75
CA ARG A 25 7.78 15.28 -5.17
C ARG A 25 6.65 14.66 -4.36
N GLY A 26 5.99 15.43 -3.50
CA GLY A 26 4.84 14.99 -2.73
C GLY A 26 3.66 14.55 -3.60
N LYS A 27 3.36 15.30 -4.70
CA LYS A 27 2.33 14.92 -5.67
C LYS A 27 2.65 13.60 -6.38
N ARG A 28 3.90 13.42 -6.82
CA ARG A 28 4.36 12.16 -7.46
C ARG A 28 4.25 10.98 -6.51
N SER A 29 4.66 11.15 -5.25
CA SER A 29 4.57 10.10 -4.24
C SER A 29 3.12 9.66 -3.99
N ARG A 30 2.20 10.62 -3.80
CA ARG A 30 0.76 10.32 -3.63
C ARG A 30 0.16 9.62 -4.86
N ASN A 31 0.47 10.08 -6.06
CA ASN A 31 -0.03 9.46 -7.30
C ASN A 31 0.50 8.03 -7.46
N LYS A 32 1.76 7.79 -7.10
CA LYS A 32 2.37 6.46 -7.14
C LYS A 32 1.69 5.51 -6.14
N GLY A 33 1.45 5.95 -4.90
CA GLY A 33 0.70 5.19 -3.90
C GLY A 33 -0.68 4.82 -4.41
N ALA A 34 -1.48 5.82 -4.79
CA ALA A 34 -2.83 5.62 -5.31
C ALA A 34 -2.89 4.74 -6.57
N SER A 35 -1.87 4.76 -7.42
CA SER A 35 -1.77 3.84 -8.57
C SER A 35 -1.54 2.40 -8.13
N PHE A 36 -0.68 2.19 -7.13
CA PHE A 36 -0.39 0.86 -6.61
C PHE A 36 -1.61 0.26 -5.90
N GLU A 37 -2.31 1.02 -5.06
CA GLU A 37 -3.57 0.62 -4.42
C GLU A 37 -4.60 0.13 -5.44
N ARG A 38 -4.83 0.90 -6.53
CA ARG A 38 -5.73 0.50 -7.63
C ARG A 38 -5.26 -0.77 -8.35
N THR A 39 -3.95 -0.91 -8.56
CA THR A 39 -3.39 -2.12 -9.21
C THR A 39 -3.57 -3.34 -8.33
N THR A 40 -3.36 -3.20 -7.02
CA THR A 40 -3.58 -4.28 -6.04
C THR A 40 -5.04 -4.69 -6.01
N ALA A 41 -5.99 -3.76 -5.94
CA ALA A 41 -7.42 -4.05 -6.02
C ALA A 41 -7.79 -4.83 -7.30
N LYS A 42 -7.25 -4.45 -8.45
CA LYS A 42 -7.44 -5.18 -9.72
C LYS A 42 -6.88 -6.62 -9.66
N LYS A 43 -5.76 -6.85 -8.99
CA LYS A 43 -5.19 -8.20 -8.81
C LYS A 43 -6.11 -9.09 -7.99
N PHE A 44 -6.70 -8.57 -6.91
CA PHE A 44 -7.70 -9.28 -6.12
C PHE A 44 -8.93 -9.63 -6.98
N LYS A 45 -9.45 -8.67 -7.74
CA LYS A 45 -10.58 -8.91 -8.66
C LYS A 45 -10.26 -10.01 -9.67
N ALA A 46 -9.10 -9.94 -10.30
CA ALA A 46 -8.69 -10.93 -11.31
C ALA A 46 -8.51 -12.34 -10.71
N ARG A 47 -8.08 -12.44 -9.44
CA ARG A 47 -7.78 -13.73 -8.80
C ARG A 47 -8.99 -14.37 -8.12
N PHE A 48 -9.84 -13.55 -7.48
CA PHE A 48 -10.91 -14.01 -6.60
C PHE A 48 -12.31 -13.65 -7.09
N GLY A 49 -12.43 -12.86 -8.18
CA GLY A 49 -13.71 -12.39 -8.70
C GLY A 49 -14.38 -11.30 -7.83
N VAL A 50 -13.69 -10.81 -6.79
CA VAL A 50 -14.22 -9.84 -5.83
C VAL A 50 -14.00 -8.40 -6.31
N ASP A 51 -15.00 -7.55 -6.20
CA ASP A 51 -14.91 -6.15 -6.60
C ASP A 51 -14.40 -5.30 -5.43
N LEU A 52 -13.09 -5.06 -5.44
CA LEU A 52 -12.42 -4.22 -4.47
C LEU A 52 -12.01 -2.89 -5.10
N VAL A 53 -12.05 -1.83 -4.32
CA VAL A 53 -11.67 -0.48 -4.73
C VAL A 53 -10.69 0.13 -3.74
N ARG A 54 -9.97 1.12 -4.24
CA ARG A 54 -9.18 1.99 -3.38
C ARG A 54 -10.09 2.79 -2.48
N THR A 55 -9.78 2.84 -1.18
CA THR A 55 -10.51 3.68 -0.22
C THR A 55 -10.41 5.16 -0.63
N PRO A 56 -11.53 5.87 -0.82
CA PRO A 56 -11.51 7.29 -1.09
C PRO A 56 -10.87 8.05 0.07
N GLN A 57 -9.83 8.86 -0.21
CA GLN A 57 -9.16 9.71 0.78
C GLN A 57 -8.65 8.95 2.02
N SER A 58 -7.87 7.88 1.80
CA SER A 58 -7.16 7.19 2.87
C SER A 58 -6.40 8.21 3.75
N GLY A 59 -6.88 8.45 4.96
CA GLY A 59 -6.29 9.36 5.95
C GLY A 59 -7.21 10.43 6.54
N GLY A 60 -8.31 10.84 5.87
CA GLY A 60 -9.20 11.89 6.35
C GLY A 60 -10.67 11.48 6.49
N PHE A 61 -11.16 10.69 5.56
CA PHE A 61 -12.58 10.35 5.46
C PHE A 61 -13.01 9.32 6.52
N ALA A 62 -12.19 8.33 6.79
CA ALA A 62 -12.47 7.26 7.74
C ALA A 62 -12.60 7.74 9.20
N LYS A 63 -12.01 8.90 9.55
CA LYS A 63 -12.04 9.43 10.91
C LYS A 63 -13.38 10.05 11.30
N ASN A 64 -14.25 10.40 10.32
CA ASN A 64 -15.48 11.15 10.55
C ASN A 64 -16.76 10.43 10.05
N ALA A 65 -16.63 9.23 9.45
CA ALA A 65 -17.80 8.50 8.95
C ALA A 65 -18.41 7.62 10.03
N VAL A 66 -19.75 7.57 10.09
CA VAL A 66 -20.54 6.77 11.05
C VAL A 66 -20.27 5.26 10.93
N LYS A 67 -19.66 4.79 9.81
CA LYS A 67 -19.16 3.43 9.56
C LYS A 67 -17.66 3.46 9.24
N ALA A 68 -16.89 4.16 10.09
CA ALA A 68 -15.46 4.36 9.87
C ALA A 68 -14.68 3.05 9.71
N ASP A 69 -15.11 1.98 10.36
CA ASP A 69 -14.40 0.68 10.36
C ASP A 69 -14.48 -0.04 9.01
N ASP A 70 -15.58 0.13 8.26
CA ASP A 70 -15.75 -0.48 6.93
C ASP A 70 -14.81 0.10 5.87
N PHE A 71 -14.29 1.32 6.11
CA PHE A 71 -13.41 2.04 5.19
C PHE A 71 -11.96 2.15 5.67
N ARG A 72 -11.57 1.38 6.69
CA ARG A 72 -10.18 1.33 7.13
C ARG A 72 -9.36 0.43 6.20
N GLY A 73 -8.13 0.85 5.91
CA GLY A 73 -7.23 0.23 4.96
C GLY A 73 -7.24 0.91 3.59
N ASP A 74 -6.29 0.55 2.75
CA ASP A 74 -6.13 1.16 1.42
C ASP A 74 -7.06 0.55 0.37
N ILE A 75 -7.61 -0.65 0.65
CA ILE A 75 -8.47 -1.43 -0.24
C ILE A 75 -9.68 -1.94 0.54
N VAL A 76 -10.88 -1.69 -0.01
CA VAL A 76 -12.16 -2.08 0.60
C VAL A 76 -13.10 -2.66 -0.44
N SER A 77 -14.19 -3.32 -0.02
CA SER A 77 -15.27 -3.75 -0.91
C SER A 77 -15.90 -2.55 -1.62
N ALA A 78 -16.20 -2.71 -2.91
CA ALA A 78 -16.81 -1.64 -3.72
C ALA A 78 -18.24 -1.32 -3.31
N ASP A 79 -18.99 -2.31 -2.89
CA ASP A 79 -20.43 -2.29 -2.62
C ASP A 79 -20.82 -2.81 -1.23
N ASN A 80 -19.82 -3.03 -0.36
CA ASN A 80 -20.03 -3.61 0.98
C ASN A 80 -20.63 -5.03 0.99
N THR A 81 -20.62 -5.74 -0.14
CA THR A 81 -21.16 -7.11 -0.23
C THR A 81 -20.17 -8.15 0.27
N ILE A 82 -18.89 -7.78 0.43
CA ILE A 82 -17.80 -8.67 0.84
C ILE A 82 -17.14 -8.09 2.08
N ASP A 83 -17.09 -8.87 3.15
CA ASP A 83 -16.23 -8.59 4.29
C ASP A 83 -14.84 -9.18 4.03
N LEU A 84 -13.89 -8.30 3.69
CA LEU A 84 -12.50 -8.69 3.54
C LEU A 84 -11.89 -8.94 4.93
N THR A 85 -11.55 -10.19 5.22
CA THR A 85 -10.91 -10.59 6.49
C THR A 85 -9.56 -9.88 6.72
N LEU A 86 -8.94 -9.40 5.63
CA LEU A 86 -7.67 -8.68 5.67
C LEU A 86 -7.90 -7.17 5.79
N HIS A 87 -7.13 -6.54 6.67
CA HIS A 87 -6.88 -5.11 6.64
C HIS A 87 -5.63 -4.85 5.81
N VAL A 88 -5.83 -4.36 4.59
CA VAL A 88 -4.77 -4.20 3.59
C VAL A 88 -4.19 -2.80 3.62
N GLU A 89 -2.90 -2.70 3.90
CA GLU A 89 -2.08 -1.49 3.76
C GLU A 89 -1.13 -1.65 2.56
N CYS A 90 -1.12 -0.70 1.63
CA CYS A 90 -0.33 -0.75 0.40
C CYS A 90 0.88 0.18 0.48
N LYS A 91 2.09 -0.33 0.25
CA LYS A 91 3.34 0.45 0.29
C LYS A 91 4.14 0.28 -0.99
N ASN A 92 4.34 1.39 -1.71
CA ASN A 92 5.18 1.43 -2.90
C ASN A 92 6.36 2.39 -2.68
N ALA A 93 7.56 1.85 -2.45
CA ALA A 93 8.74 2.61 -2.08
C ALA A 93 10.05 2.05 -2.67
N LYS A 94 11.06 2.92 -2.80
CA LYS A 94 12.43 2.52 -3.19
C LYS A 94 13.14 1.77 -2.07
N SER A 95 12.95 2.20 -0.84
CA SER A 95 13.49 1.57 0.37
C SER A 95 12.36 1.20 1.31
N TRP A 96 12.53 0.09 2.03
CA TRP A 96 11.49 -0.46 2.87
C TRP A 96 11.71 -0.12 4.34
N SER A 97 10.67 0.41 4.96
CA SER A 97 10.60 0.67 6.40
C SER A 97 9.59 -0.29 7.04
N LEU A 98 9.83 -1.59 6.89
CA LEU A 98 8.88 -2.65 7.22
C LEU A 98 8.39 -2.60 8.68
N PRO A 99 9.24 -2.41 9.71
CA PRO A 99 8.74 -2.36 11.10
C PRO A 99 7.73 -1.22 11.33
N ALA A 100 7.97 -0.05 10.72
CA ALA A 100 7.05 1.08 10.83
C ALA A 100 5.73 0.83 10.11
N TRP A 101 5.76 0.18 8.96
CA TRP A 101 4.57 -0.15 8.17
C TRP A 101 3.71 -1.22 8.84
N LEU A 102 4.33 -2.24 9.43
CA LEU A 102 3.62 -3.26 10.21
C LEU A 102 2.97 -2.64 11.44
N LYS A 103 3.70 -1.84 12.20
CA LYS A 103 3.15 -1.12 13.36
C LYS A 103 1.96 -0.24 12.97
N GLN A 104 2.04 0.47 11.84
CA GLN A 104 0.94 1.27 11.32
C GLN A 104 -0.27 0.39 10.99
N SER A 105 -0.06 -0.67 10.20
CA SER A 105 -1.13 -1.59 9.77
C SER A 105 -1.83 -2.23 10.98
N GLU A 106 -1.08 -2.63 11.99
CA GLU A 106 -1.63 -3.18 13.24
C GLU A 106 -2.44 -2.15 14.03
N SER A 107 -1.92 -0.91 14.15
CA SER A 107 -2.60 0.17 14.88
C SER A 107 -3.91 0.61 14.21
N ASP A 108 -3.96 0.56 12.89
CA ASP A 108 -5.12 1.03 12.10
C ASP A 108 -6.12 -0.12 11.82
N CYS A 109 -5.75 -1.38 12.14
CA CYS A 109 -6.57 -2.55 11.86
C CYS A 109 -7.81 -2.61 12.76
N PRO A 110 -9.03 -2.72 12.18
CA PRO A 110 -10.24 -2.94 12.95
C PRO A 110 -10.24 -4.29 13.66
N ALA A 111 -11.00 -4.39 14.76
CA ALA A 111 -11.21 -5.65 15.45
C ALA A 111 -11.82 -6.71 14.50
N GLY A 112 -11.35 -7.93 14.59
CA GLY A 112 -11.81 -9.05 13.75
C GLY A 112 -11.16 -9.16 12.38
N LYS A 113 -10.34 -8.18 11.97
CA LYS A 113 -9.55 -8.25 10.73
C LYS A 113 -8.08 -8.57 11.02
N LYS A 114 -7.39 -9.07 10.01
CA LYS A 114 -5.98 -9.43 10.08
C LYS A 114 -5.14 -8.39 9.35
N PRO A 115 -4.22 -7.68 10.03
CA PRO A 115 -3.40 -6.66 9.40
C PRO A 115 -2.39 -7.27 8.43
N CYS A 116 -2.29 -6.73 7.23
CA CYS A 116 -1.24 -7.09 6.29
C CYS A 116 -0.74 -5.88 5.50
N VAL A 117 0.53 -5.94 5.11
CA VAL A 117 1.18 -4.94 4.27
C VAL A 117 1.48 -5.57 2.91
N ILE A 118 0.90 -5.03 1.85
CA ILE A 118 1.26 -5.38 0.47
C ILE A 118 2.30 -4.38 -0.02
N MET A 119 3.48 -4.89 -0.38
CA MET A 119 4.63 -4.07 -0.71
C MET A 119 5.07 -4.25 -2.15
N HIS A 120 5.43 -3.12 -2.77
CA HIS A 120 6.08 -3.07 -4.07
C HIS A 120 7.38 -2.28 -3.97
N LYS A 121 8.45 -2.80 -4.58
CA LYS A 121 9.71 -2.08 -4.71
C LYS A 121 9.80 -1.44 -6.08
N ASP A 122 10.07 -0.16 -6.13
CA ASP A 122 10.28 0.57 -7.38
C ASP A 122 11.31 -0.14 -8.29
N GLY A 123 10.95 -0.29 -9.56
CA GLY A 123 11.81 -0.92 -10.55
C GLY A 123 11.78 -2.46 -10.55
N THR A 124 10.87 -3.08 -9.80
CA THR A 124 10.64 -4.53 -9.84
C THR A 124 9.24 -4.85 -10.36
N SER A 125 9.00 -6.12 -10.71
CA SER A 125 7.67 -6.63 -11.10
C SER A 125 6.98 -7.42 -9.99
N THR A 126 7.65 -7.60 -8.84
CA THR A 126 7.18 -8.48 -7.76
C THR A 126 6.55 -7.68 -6.64
N ASP A 127 5.38 -8.11 -6.21
CA ASP A 127 4.74 -7.65 -4.98
C ASP A 127 4.90 -8.70 -3.89
N TYR A 128 4.95 -8.23 -2.65
CA TYR A 128 5.07 -9.07 -1.46
C TYR A 128 3.93 -8.77 -0.53
N ILE A 129 3.49 -9.78 0.20
CA ILE A 129 2.59 -9.64 1.35
C ILE A 129 3.34 -9.98 2.62
N VAL A 130 3.19 -9.15 3.64
CA VAL A 130 3.78 -9.37 4.97
C VAL A 130 2.69 -9.23 6.02
N MET A 131 2.60 -10.22 6.89
CA MET A 131 1.65 -10.31 8.00
C MET A 131 2.25 -11.15 9.12
N LYS A 132 1.58 -11.22 10.27
CA LYS A 132 1.98 -12.14 11.35
C LYS A 132 1.83 -13.59 10.91
N LEU A 133 2.72 -14.44 11.38
CA LEU A 133 2.70 -15.88 11.05
C LEU A 133 1.41 -16.55 11.54
N GLU A 134 0.95 -16.20 12.72
CA GLU A 134 -0.30 -16.69 13.30
C GLU A 134 -1.52 -16.32 12.46
N ASP A 135 -1.57 -15.06 11.99
CA ASP A 135 -2.64 -14.59 11.10
C ASP A 135 -2.63 -15.32 9.75
N PHE A 136 -1.44 -15.65 9.24
CA PHE A 136 -1.29 -16.46 8.03
C PHE A 136 -1.78 -17.90 8.26
N PHE A 137 -1.44 -18.53 9.40
CA PHE A 137 -1.93 -19.88 9.74
C PHE A 137 -3.46 -19.92 9.82
N ASP A 138 -4.08 -18.95 10.49
CA ASP A 138 -5.55 -18.86 10.55
C ASP A 138 -6.19 -18.77 9.16
N LEU A 139 -5.58 -18.03 8.23
CA LEU A 139 -6.06 -17.96 6.84
C LEU A 139 -5.89 -19.30 6.11
N CYS A 140 -4.80 -20.00 6.36
CA CYS A 140 -4.56 -21.33 5.78
C CYS A 140 -5.58 -22.36 6.28
N ASP A 141 -5.88 -22.38 7.57
CA ASP A 141 -6.84 -23.30 8.18
C ASP A 141 -8.25 -23.04 7.63
N ALA A 142 -8.65 -21.77 7.52
CA ALA A 142 -9.95 -21.38 6.96
C ALA A 142 -10.12 -21.77 5.49
N SER A 143 -9.03 -21.77 4.71
CA SER A 143 -9.05 -22.06 3.27
C SER A 143 -8.67 -23.50 2.91
N LYS A 144 -8.35 -24.35 3.89
CA LYS A 144 -7.83 -25.73 3.69
C LYS A 144 -6.64 -25.77 2.71
N VAL A 145 -5.74 -24.82 2.83
CA VAL A 145 -4.58 -24.67 1.93
C VAL A 145 -3.61 -25.86 2.05
N ILE A 146 -3.64 -26.58 3.18
CA ILE A 146 -2.84 -27.79 3.39
C ILE A 146 -3.75 -29.01 3.16
N VAL A 147 -3.56 -29.66 2.04
CA VAL A 147 -4.21 -30.94 1.72
C VAL A 147 -3.26 -32.06 2.17
N HIS A 148 -3.65 -32.83 3.19
CA HIS A 148 -2.94 -34.06 3.52
C HIS A 148 -3.09 -35.05 2.36
N LYS A 149 -1.97 -35.57 1.84
CA LYS A 149 -2.03 -36.72 0.93
C LYS A 149 -2.61 -37.89 1.71
N GLU A 150 -3.78 -38.35 1.29
CA GLU A 150 -4.28 -39.62 1.80
C GLU A 150 -3.23 -40.70 1.53
N GLY A 151 -2.77 -41.35 2.58
CA GLY A 151 -1.79 -42.45 2.47
C GLY A 151 -2.33 -43.54 1.55
N LYS A 152 -1.51 -43.95 0.57
CA LYS A 152 -1.71 -45.18 -0.19
C LYS A 152 -1.40 -46.35 0.69
#